data_b5317a2bbca4aa0bbe952a6178077e74
#
_entry.id   b5317a2bbca4aa0bbe952a6178077e74
#
_cell.length_a   1.000
_cell.length_b   1.000
_cell.length_c   1.000
_cell.angle_alpha   90.00
_cell.angle_beta   90.00
_cell.angle_gamma   90.00
#
_symmetry.space_group_name_H-M   'P 1'
#
loop_
_entity.id
_entity.type
_entity.pdbx_description
1 polymer ?
#
loop_
_entity_poly.entity_id
_entity_poly.type
_entity_poly.pdbx_seq_one_letter_code
_entity_poly.pdbx_strand_id
1 'polypeptide(L)'
;MMKKVLLVFVAVISMQAMNSCVDKEQCVGKWVSESVTEDGFTGNFYLDLNENGTANLRIKGTGAVEEEGMDMKIGITAKIGGSWDVSMGFMDLEFDPDKVKCTVDDFDMGNEGVNALVKMVLNDPEAKRQMVEAFKNEMDFGDFNGSLDIEFDGDNVMKLTGDDGVVLTFHRQ
;
A
#
# COMPACT_ATOMS: atom_id res chain seq x y z
N MET A 1 -10.20 22.46 0.09
CA MET A 1 -10.18 23.29 1.31
C MET A 1 -10.83 22.53 2.45
N MET A 2 -10.18 21.52 2.99
CA MET A 2 -10.58 20.92 4.27
C MET A 2 -9.30 20.49 5.00
N LYS A 3 -8.74 21.48 5.70
CA LYS A 3 -7.78 21.28 6.79
C LYS A 3 -8.56 21.04 8.07
N LYS A 4 -8.08 20.13 8.91
CA LYS A 4 -8.40 19.95 10.31
C LYS A 4 -9.42 18.87 10.65
N VAL A 5 -8.96 17.64 10.79
CA VAL A 5 -9.19 16.89 12.02
C VAL A 5 -7.90 16.15 12.36
N LEU A 6 -6.97 16.87 12.92
CA LEU A 6 -5.85 16.30 13.64
C LEU A 6 -5.85 16.95 15.01
N LEU A 7 -6.12 16.21 16.03
CA LEU A 7 -5.62 16.39 17.38
C LEU A 7 -6.46 15.52 18.32
N VAL A 8 -5.86 14.50 18.81
CA VAL A 8 -5.69 14.14 20.22
C VAL A 8 -5.38 12.65 20.29
N PHE A 9 -4.14 12.29 20.34
CA PHE A 9 -3.65 11.29 21.28
C PHE A 9 -2.19 11.60 21.61
N VAL A 10 -2.03 12.52 22.55
CA VAL A 10 -0.82 12.62 23.34
C VAL A 10 -1.04 11.72 24.54
N ALA A 11 -0.24 10.71 24.71
CA ALA A 11 0.40 10.42 25.98
C ALA A 11 1.04 9.04 26.01
N VAL A 12 2.19 9.14 26.53
CA VAL A 12 3.07 8.22 27.23
C VAL A 12 4.09 7.56 26.32
N ILE A 13 5.05 8.40 26.01
CA ILE A 13 6.40 7.99 25.65
C ILE A 13 7.06 7.49 26.94
N SER A 14 7.10 6.22 27.14
CA SER A 14 8.18 5.64 27.93
C SER A 14 9.35 5.48 26.98
N MET A 15 10.28 6.43 27.06
CA MET A 15 11.61 6.33 26.46
C MET A 15 12.25 5.03 26.92
N GLN A 16 12.28 4.06 26.02
CA GLN A 16 13.36 3.10 25.95
C GLN A 16 13.90 3.20 24.52
N ALA A 17 14.69 4.24 24.31
CA ALA A 17 15.63 4.28 23.22
C ALA A 17 16.67 3.20 23.46
N MET A 18 16.30 1.94 23.24
CA MET A 18 17.24 0.93 22.87
C MET A 18 17.40 1.11 21.35
N ASN A 19 18.48 1.77 20.95
CA ASN A 19 19.05 1.67 19.61
C ASN A 19 19.36 0.18 19.36
N SER A 20 18.35 -0.65 19.14
CA SER A 20 18.55 -1.94 18.54
C SER A 20 18.90 -1.62 17.09
N CYS A 21 20.15 -1.82 16.70
CA CYS A 21 20.49 -1.88 15.28
C CYS A 21 19.52 -2.92 14.69
N VAL A 22 18.59 -2.45 13.88
CA VAL A 22 17.72 -3.34 13.13
C VAL A 22 18.59 -4.01 12.09
N ASP A 23 18.70 -5.34 12.20
CA ASP A 23 19.45 -6.12 11.23
C ASP A 23 18.61 -6.35 9.97
N LYS A 24 19.22 -6.19 8.80
CA LYS A 24 18.59 -6.46 7.50
C LYS A 24 17.91 -7.84 7.48
N GLU A 25 18.52 -8.85 8.11
CA GLU A 25 17.99 -10.21 8.19
C GLU A 25 16.63 -10.28 8.90
N GLN A 26 16.38 -9.40 9.88
CA GLN A 26 15.08 -9.32 10.55
C GLN A 26 13.97 -8.83 9.62
N CYS A 27 14.31 -8.00 8.64
CA CYS A 27 13.35 -7.46 7.69
C CYS A 27 13.01 -8.46 6.56
N VAL A 28 13.93 -9.38 6.25
CA VAL A 28 13.70 -10.37 5.18
C VAL A 28 12.46 -11.20 5.44
N GLY A 29 11.61 -11.33 4.42
CA GLY A 29 10.40 -12.15 4.50
C GLY A 29 9.20 -11.52 3.83
N LYS A 30 8.04 -12.12 4.11
CA LYS A 30 6.74 -11.67 3.59
C LYS A 30 5.95 -11.02 4.71
N TRP A 31 5.47 -9.84 4.44
CA TRP A 31 4.77 -9.00 5.39
C TRP A 31 3.41 -8.57 4.84
N VAL A 32 2.42 -8.46 5.70
CA VAL A 32 1.09 -7.93 5.33
C VAL A 32 0.73 -6.81 6.31
N SER A 33 0.31 -5.66 5.77
CA SER A 33 -0.14 -4.56 6.62
C SER A 33 -1.47 -4.88 7.29
N GLU A 34 -1.77 -4.18 8.35
CA GLU A 34 -3.15 -3.99 8.78
C GLU A 34 -3.96 -3.35 7.64
N SER A 35 -5.28 -3.46 7.72
CA SER A 35 -6.15 -2.84 6.72
C SER A 35 -6.08 -1.33 6.82
N VAL A 36 -5.76 -0.69 5.71
CA VAL A 36 -5.74 0.78 5.57
C VAL A 36 -7.01 1.21 4.87
N THR A 37 -7.66 2.26 5.36
CA THR A 37 -8.83 2.88 4.74
C THR A 37 -8.55 4.37 4.55
N GLU A 38 -8.57 4.82 3.30
CA GLU A 38 -8.33 6.20 2.92
C GLU A 38 -9.11 6.53 1.64
N ASP A 39 -9.77 7.68 1.61
CA ASP A 39 -10.49 8.24 0.45
C ASP A 39 -11.41 7.25 -0.30
N GLY A 40 -12.13 6.40 0.46
CA GLY A 40 -13.04 5.40 -0.11
C GLY A 40 -12.34 4.11 -0.60
N PHE A 41 -11.03 4.02 -0.46
CA PHE A 41 -10.28 2.79 -0.68
C PHE A 41 -10.03 2.07 0.65
N THR A 42 -10.23 0.76 0.67
CA THR A 42 -9.88 -0.09 1.82
C THR A 42 -9.07 -1.28 1.33
N GLY A 43 -7.90 -1.49 1.89
CA GLY A 43 -7.01 -2.55 1.42
C GLY A 43 -5.85 -2.87 2.34
N ASN A 44 -5.02 -3.79 1.87
CA ASN A 44 -3.80 -4.22 2.55
C ASN A 44 -2.60 -4.10 1.60
N PHE A 45 -1.46 -3.81 2.19
CA PHE A 45 -0.16 -3.83 1.54
C PHE A 45 0.54 -5.14 1.86
N TYR A 46 1.08 -5.80 0.85
CA TYR A 46 1.87 -7.02 0.98
C TYR A 46 3.28 -6.69 0.51
N LEU A 47 4.24 -6.73 1.42
CA LEU A 47 5.63 -6.40 1.16
C LEU A 47 6.47 -7.68 1.24
N ASP A 48 7.16 -8.02 0.16
CA ASP A 48 8.06 -9.18 0.08
C ASP A 48 9.49 -8.65 -0.07
N LEU A 49 10.28 -8.80 0.99
CA LEU A 49 11.66 -8.32 1.12
C LEU A 49 12.61 -9.50 0.98
N ASN A 50 13.36 -9.55 -0.10
CA ASN A 50 14.26 -10.65 -0.40
C ASN A 50 15.69 -10.35 0.08
N GLU A 51 16.44 -11.38 0.48
CA GLU A 51 17.84 -11.28 0.94
C GLU A 51 18.76 -10.56 -0.06
N ASN A 52 18.47 -10.68 -1.35
CA ASN A 52 19.24 -10.07 -2.42
C ASN A 52 18.97 -8.55 -2.60
N GLY A 53 18.19 -7.94 -1.73
CA GLY A 53 17.85 -6.52 -1.80
C GLY A 53 16.73 -6.17 -2.80
N THR A 54 16.02 -7.17 -3.35
CA THR A 54 14.82 -6.89 -4.15
C THR A 54 13.58 -6.81 -3.26
N ALA A 55 12.70 -5.86 -3.56
CA ALA A 55 11.39 -5.68 -2.92
C ALA A 55 10.27 -5.90 -3.92
N ASN A 56 9.16 -6.49 -3.46
CA ASN A 56 7.92 -6.53 -4.21
C ASN A 56 6.80 -6.01 -3.31
N LEU A 57 6.13 -4.97 -3.76
CA LEU A 57 4.93 -4.45 -3.11
C LEU A 57 3.71 -4.90 -3.91
N ARG A 58 2.73 -5.49 -3.23
CA ARG A 58 1.41 -5.79 -3.76
C ARG A 58 0.37 -5.09 -2.91
N ILE A 59 -0.42 -4.25 -3.54
CA ILE A 59 -1.56 -3.55 -2.93
C ILE A 59 -2.80 -4.27 -3.39
N LYS A 60 -3.64 -4.71 -2.44
CA LYS A 60 -4.91 -5.35 -2.74
C LYS A 60 -6.00 -4.69 -1.92
N GLY A 61 -7.04 -4.18 -2.58
CA GLY A 61 -8.12 -3.51 -1.89
C GLY A 61 -9.34 -3.28 -2.76
N THR A 62 -10.32 -2.63 -2.17
CA THR A 62 -11.59 -2.28 -2.80
C THR A 62 -11.79 -0.78 -2.70
N GLY A 63 -11.99 -0.13 -3.82
CA GLY A 63 -12.46 1.25 -3.91
C GLY A 63 -13.98 1.28 -4.00
N ALA A 64 -14.61 2.20 -3.28
CA ALA A 64 -16.02 2.52 -3.41
C ALA A 64 -16.15 3.95 -3.93
N VAL A 65 -16.93 4.13 -4.99
CA VAL A 65 -17.27 5.45 -5.55
C VAL A 65 -18.78 5.62 -5.45
N GLU A 66 -19.20 6.62 -4.72
CA GLU A 66 -20.60 7.03 -4.62
C GLU A 66 -20.79 8.29 -5.48
N GLU A 67 -21.32 8.15 -6.68
CA GLU A 67 -21.70 9.27 -7.53
C GLU A 67 -23.16 9.15 -7.97
N GLU A 68 -23.95 10.22 -7.73
CA GLU A 68 -25.31 10.43 -8.23
C GLU A 68 -26.27 9.21 -8.08
N GLY A 69 -26.15 8.45 -6.97
CA GLY A 69 -26.99 7.32 -6.69
C GLY A 69 -26.55 5.99 -7.34
N MET A 70 -25.32 5.93 -7.80
CA MET A 70 -24.67 4.67 -8.20
C MET A 70 -23.60 4.29 -7.17
N ASP A 71 -23.79 3.17 -6.53
CA ASP A 71 -22.82 2.56 -5.64
C ASP A 71 -21.90 1.65 -6.47
N MET A 72 -20.70 2.14 -6.79
CA MET A 72 -19.71 1.35 -7.52
C MET A 72 -18.66 0.80 -6.57
N LYS A 73 -18.37 -0.50 -6.66
CA LYS A 73 -17.26 -1.13 -5.96
C LYS A 73 -16.28 -1.75 -6.95
N ILE A 74 -15.01 -1.45 -6.79
CA ILE A 74 -13.94 -1.96 -7.67
C ILE A 74 -12.88 -2.62 -6.81
N GLY A 75 -12.67 -3.92 -7.00
CA GLY A 75 -11.56 -4.65 -6.42
C GLY A 75 -10.32 -4.50 -7.30
N ILE A 76 -9.21 -4.05 -6.73
CA ILE A 76 -7.97 -3.77 -7.46
C ILE A 76 -6.81 -4.51 -6.79
N THR A 77 -5.94 -5.08 -7.63
CA THR A 77 -4.63 -5.54 -7.22
C THR A 77 -3.56 -4.84 -8.06
N ALA A 78 -2.66 -4.11 -7.39
CA ALA A 78 -1.46 -3.56 -7.99
C ALA A 78 -0.22 -4.31 -7.50
N LYS A 79 0.79 -4.46 -8.37
CA LYS A 79 2.08 -5.06 -8.06
C LYS A 79 3.19 -4.19 -8.60
N ILE A 80 4.20 -3.94 -7.78
CA ILE A 80 5.34 -3.09 -8.11
C ILE A 80 6.59 -3.81 -7.63
N GLY A 81 7.62 -3.86 -8.47
CA GLY A 81 8.94 -4.33 -8.10
C GLY A 81 9.88 -3.16 -7.80
N GLY A 82 10.83 -3.40 -6.93
CA GLY A 82 11.80 -2.40 -6.53
C GLY A 82 12.99 -3.00 -5.80
N SER A 83 13.72 -2.16 -5.11
CA SER A 83 14.86 -2.50 -4.26
C SER A 83 14.63 -2.02 -2.84
N TRP A 84 15.38 -2.61 -1.91
CA TRP A 84 15.37 -2.22 -0.51
C TRP A 84 16.73 -2.45 0.14
N ASP A 85 17.00 -1.64 1.14
CA ASP A 85 18.14 -1.82 2.03
C ASP A 85 17.81 -1.33 3.44
N VAL A 86 18.64 -1.68 4.42
CA VAL A 86 18.52 -1.21 5.81
C VAL A 86 19.82 -0.61 6.24
N SER A 87 19.78 0.61 6.74
CA SER A 87 20.93 1.28 7.30
C SER A 87 20.52 2.15 8.49
N MET A 88 21.26 2.05 9.58
CA MET A 88 21.09 2.88 10.79
C MET A 88 19.65 2.94 11.36
N GLY A 89 18.86 1.86 11.22
CA GLY A 89 17.49 1.81 11.72
C GLY A 89 16.44 2.32 10.73
N PHE A 90 16.86 2.64 9.52
CA PHE A 90 15.97 3.06 8.45
C PHE A 90 15.90 1.99 7.36
N MET A 91 14.73 1.83 6.76
CA MET A 91 14.52 1.05 5.55
C MET A 91 14.42 2.00 4.36
N ASP A 92 15.36 1.86 3.45
CA ASP A 92 15.30 2.55 2.16
C ASP A 92 14.52 1.67 1.16
N LEU A 93 13.43 2.20 0.64
CA LEU A 93 12.59 1.55 -0.38
C LEU A 93 12.65 2.37 -1.67
N GLU A 94 12.83 1.69 -2.81
CA GLU A 94 12.82 2.32 -4.12
C GLU A 94 12.01 1.45 -5.09
N PHE A 95 10.77 1.84 -5.37
CA PHE A 95 9.88 1.19 -6.33
C PHE A 95 9.89 1.93 -7.66
N ASP A 96 9.79 1.17 -8.75
CA ASP A 96 9.77 1.71 -10.11
C ASP A 96 8.31 1.86 -10.60
N PRO A 97 7.76 3.09 -10.63
CA PRO A 97 6.37 3.32 -11.00
C PRO A 97 6.05 2.92 -12.44
N ASP A 98 7.08 2.85 -13.32
CA ASP A 98 6.89 2.42 -14.71
C ASP A 98 6.66 0.90 -14.82
N LYS A 99 7.00 0.15 -13.79
CA LYS A 99 6.83 -1.32 -13.72
C LYS A 99 5.55 -1.77 -13.00
N VAL A 100 4.66 -0.85 -12.71
CA VAL A 100 3.36 -1.18 -12.08
C VAL A 100 2.54 -2.09 -12.99
N LYS A 101 2.05 -3.17 -12.39
CA LYS A 101 1.06 -4.07 -13.00
C LYS A 101 -0.21 -3.99 -12.18
N CYS A 102 -1.29 -3.54 -12.81
CA CYS A 102 -2.60 -3.44 -12.18
C CYS A 102 -3.57 -4.44 -12.79
N THR A 103 -4.41 -5.03 -11.94
CA THR A 103 -5.56 -5.86 -12.34
C THR A 103 -6.79 -5.43 -11.58
N VAL A 104 -7.93 -5.47 -12.26
CA VAL A 104 -9.24 -5.38 -11.60
C VAL A 104 -9.67 -6.79 -11.29
N ASP A 105 -9.85 -7.08 -10.00
CA ASP A 105 -10.17 -8.42 -9.51
C ASP A 105 -11.68 -8.63 -9.44
N ASP A 106 -12.41 -7.58 -9.06
CA ASP A 106 -13.85 -7.58 -8.93
C ASP A 106 -14.44 -6.22 -9.29
N PHE A 107 -15.70 -6.23 -9.70
CA PHE A 107 -16.42 -5.04 -10.10
C PHE A 107 -17.92 -5.24 -9.86
N ASP A 108 -18.53 -4.31 -9.11
CA ASP A 108 -19.96 -4.31 -8.87
C ASP A 108 -20.56 -2.89 -9.00
N MET A 109 -21.52 -2.75 -9.90
CA MET A 109 -22.30 -1.52 -10.14
C MET A 109 -23.72 -1.63 -9.58
N GLY A 110 -24.00 -2.63 -8.74
CA GLY A 110 -25.35 -2.87 -8.24
C GLY A 110 -26.36 -3.34 -9.30
N ASN A 111 -25.92 -3.56 -10.56
CA ASN A 111 -26.77 -3.99 -11.67
C ASN A 111 -26.07 -5.02 -12.56
N GLU A 112 -26.62 -6.23 -12.68
CA GLU A 112 -26.04 -7.33 -13.45
C GLU A 112 -25.81 -7.01 -14.93
N GLY A 113 -26.72 -6.28 -15.57
CA GLY A 113 -26.59 -5.91 -16.97
C GLY A 113 -25.44 -4.93 -17.20
N VAL A 114 -25.27 -3.95 -16.31
CA VAL A 114 -24.16 -3.02 -16.32
C VAL A 114 -22.86 -3.74 -16.02
N ASN A 115 -22.85 -4.64 -15.04
CA ASN A 115 -21.70 -5.47 -14.69
C ASN A 115 -21.18 -6.28 -15.89
N ALA A 116 -22.09 -6.86 -16.68
CA ALA A 116 -21.74 -7.61 -17.89
C ALA A 116 -21.08 -6.72 -18.95
N LEU A 117 -21.59 -5.49 -19.18
CA LEU A 117 -21.03 -4.53 -20.13
C LEU A 117 -19.64 -4.08 -19.68
N VAL A 118 -19.47 -3.76 -18.40
CA VAL A 118 -18.17 -3.33 -17.88
C VAL A 118 -17.14 -4.46 -17.96
N LYS A 119 -17.51 -5.70 -17.68
CA LYS A 119 -16.61 -6.86 -17.88
C LYS A 119 -16.17 -6.99 -19.33
N MET A 120 -17.02 -6.68 -20.31
CA MET A 120 -16.61 -6.65 -21.72
C MET A 120 -15.58 -5.55 -22.01
N VAL A 121 -15.80 -4.34 -21.47
CA VAL A 121 -14.86 -3.22 -21.62
C VAL A 121 -13.52 -3.51 -20.92
N LEU A 122 -13.56 -4.09 -19.72
CA LEU A 122 -12.36 -4.47 -18.98
C LEU A 122 -11.56 -5.61 -19.62
N ASN A 123 -12.15 -6.35 -20.57
CA ASN A 123 -11.42 -7.32 -21.39
C ASN A 123 -10.68 -6.68 -22.58
N ASP A 124 -11.00 -5.44 -22.92
CA ASP A 124 -10.32 -4.69 -23.95
C ASP A 124 -8.90 -4.29 -23.49
N PRO A 125 -7.82 -4.60 -24.25
CA PRO A 125 -6.47 -4.27 -23.86
C PRO A 125 -6.20 -2.77 -23.72
N GLU A 126 -6.88 -1.94 -24.53
CA GLU A 126 -6.75 -0.50 -24.49
C GLU A 126 -7.42 0.09 -23.24
N ALA A 127 -8.62 -0.37 -22.90
CA ALA A 127 -9.30 0.02 -21.66
C ALA A 127 -8.48 -0.35 -20.43
N LYS A 128 -7.86 -1.53 -20.41
CA LYS A 128 -6.93 -1.93 -19.34
C LYS A 128 -5.73 -0.99 -19.24
N ARG A 129 -5.14 -0.62 -20.37
CA ARG A 129 -4.01 0.31 -20.41
C ARG A 129 -4.40 1.67 -19.83
N GLN A 130 -5.53 2.23 -20.27
CA GLN A 130 -6.02 3.51 -19.76
C GLN A 130 -6.30 3.49 -18.27
N MET A 131 -6.86 2.39 -17.76
CA MET A 131 -7.10 2.21 -16.33
C MET A 131 -5.80 2.11 -15.52
N VAL A 132 -4.80 1.39 -16.01
CA VAL A 132 -3.47 1.32 -15.38
C VAL A 132 -2.82 2.70 -15.33
N GLU A 133 -2.91 3.47 -16.42
CA GLU A 133 -2.37 4.84 -16.46
C GLU A 133 -3.11 5.78 -15.50
N ALA A 134 -4.45 5.70 -15.45
CA ALA A 134 -5.23 6.46 -14.48
C ALA A 134 -4.83 6.11 -13.04
N PHE A 135 -4.73 4.83 -12.72
CA PHE A 135 -4.30 4.36 -11.41
C PHE A 135 -2.88 4.82 -11.05
N LYS A 136 -1.93 4.77 -12.00
CA LYS A 136 -0.59 5.29 -11.80
C LYS A 136 -0.56 6.79 -11.49
N ASN A 137 -1.46 7.55 -12.11
CA ASN A 137 -1.53 9.00 -11.92
C ASN A 137 -2.21 9.40 -10.60
N GLU A 138 -3.08 8.54 -10.06
CA GLU A 138 -3.78 8.80 -8.80
C GLU A 138 -3.03 8.28 -7.58
N MET A 139 -2.29 7.17 -7.73
CA MET A 139 -1.45 6.66 -6.65
C MET A 139 -0.09 7.36 -6.66
N ASP A 140 0.19 8.11 -5.62
CA ASP A 140 1.54 8.60 -5.37
C ASP A 140 2.41 7.47 -4.82
N PHE A 141 3.09 6.76 -5.73
CA PHE A 141 4.06 5.75 -5.33
C PHE A 141 5.30 6.36 -4.66
N GLY A 142 5.43 7.69 -4.69
CA GLY A 142 6.45 8.42 -3.97
C GLY A 142 6.36 8.20 -2.46
N ASP A 143 5.16 8.01 -1.93
CA ASP A 143 4.93 7.75 -0.50
C ASP A 143 5.55 6.42 -0.02
N PHE A 144 5.78 5.49 -0.94
CA PHE A 144 6.46 4.22 -0.66
C PHE A 144 7.96 4.26 -0.96
N ASN A 145 8.47 5.35 -1.53
CA ASN A 145 9.87 5.54 -1.84
C ASN A 145 10.50 6.46 -0.78
N GLY A 146 11.68 6.10 -0.33
CA GLY A 146 12.42 6.88 0.63
C GLY A 146 12.88 6.06 1.82
N SER A 147 13.34 6.77 2.83
CA SER A 147 13.80 6.18 4.10
C SER A 147 12.67 6.18 5.11
N LEU A 148 12.31 5.01 5.59
CA LEU A 148 11.28 4.80 6.60
C LEU A 148 11.92 4.37 7.91
N ASP A 149 11.52 4.96 9.03
CA ASP A 149 11.91 4.47 10.35
C ASP A 149 11.33 3.07 10.58
N ILE A 150 12.18 2.15 11.09
CA ILE A 150 11.77 0.79 11.38
C ILE A 150 11.71 0.55 12.89
N GLU A 151 10.60 0.03 13.36
CA GLU A 151 10.45 -0.53 14.69
C GLU A 151 9.92 -1.95 14.62
N PHE A 152 10.46 -2.84 15.45
CA PHE A 152 9.95 -4.19 15.63
C PHE A 152 9.26 -4.35 16.99
N ASP A 153 8.09 -4.98 17.00
CA ASP A 153 7.41 -5.45 18.20
C ASP A 153 7.45 -6.99 18.21
N GLY A 154 8.55 -7.51 18.75
CA GLY A 154 8.93 -8.91 18.60
C GLY A 154 9.36 -9.26 17.17
N ASP A 155 9.34 -10.57 16.83
CA ASP A 155 9.88 -11.06 15.55
C ASP A 155 8.86 -11.00 14.40
N ASN A 156 7.60 -10.74 14.72
CA ASN A 156 6.48 -10.91 13.77
C ASN A 156 5.72 -9.61 13.44
N VAL A 157 6.08 -8.51 14.08
CA VAL A 157 5.44 -7.20 13.83
C VAL A 157 6.50 -6.18 13.50
N MET A 158 6.38 -5.57 12.33
CA MET A 158 7.24 -4.49 11.84
C MET A 158 6.39 -3.24 11.64
N LYS A 159 6.85 -2.12 12.17
CA LYS A 159 6.23 -0.81 11.94
C LYS A 159 7.16 0.01 11.07
N LEU A 160 6.63 0.58 10.03
CA LEU A 160 7.32 1.52 9.14
C LEU A 160 6.68 2.89 9.30
N THR A 161 7.49 3.90 9.58
CA THR A 161 7.03 5.28 9.76
C THR A 161 7.64 6.17 8.69
N GLY A 162 6.81 6.85 7.93
CA GLY A 162 7.21 7.82 6.93
C GLY A 162 7.55 9.20 7.51
N ASP A 163 8.12 10.08 6.70
CA ASP A 163 8.47 11.46 7.08
C ASP A 163 7.26 12.30 7.51
N ASP A 164 6.06 11.94 7.05
CA ASP A 164 4.79 12.57 7.44
C ASP A 164 4.25 12.08 8.79
N GLY A 165 4.93 11.08 9.41
CA GLY A 165 4.54 10.46 10.66
C GLY A 165 3.45 9.40 10.53
N VAL A 166 3.06 9.01 9.32
CA VAL A 166 2.16 7.88 9.08
C VAL A 166 2.87 6.57 9.43
N VAL A 167 2.22 5.75 10.24
CA VAL A 167 2.74 4.45 10.68
C VAL A 167 1.97 3.34 10.00
N LEU A 168 2.67 2.50 9.25
CA LEU A 168 2.14 1.26 8.70
C LEU A 168 2.62 0.07 9.53
N THR A 169 1.68 -0.68 10.08
CA THR A 169 1.98 -1.89 10.87
C THR A 169 1.87 -3.12 9.99
N PHE A 170 2.93 -3.88 9.93
CA PHE A 170 3.02 -5.10 9.15
C PHE A 170 3.18 -6.33 10.04
N HIS A 171 2.53 -7.41 9.66
CA HIS A 171 2.65 -8.72 10.30
C HIS A 171 3.33 -9.70 9.37
N ARG A 172 4.25 -10.50 9.92
CA ARG A 172 4.94 -11.55 9.16
C ARG A 172 3.97 -12.65 8.75
N GLN A 173 4.06 -13.11 7.51
CA GLN A 173 3.27 -14.21 6.97
C GLN A 173 3.92 -15.58 7.17
#